data_fb5633d6a6672fa0d3abbe5d32c6d074
#
_entry.id   fb5633d6a6672fa0d3abbe5d32c6d074
#
_cell.length_a   1.000
_cell.length_b   1.000
_cell.length_c   1.000
_cell.angle_alpha   90.00
_cell.angle_beta   90.00
_cell.angle_gamma   90.00
#
_symmetry.space_group_name_H-M   'P 1'
#
loop_
_entity.id
_entity.type
_entity.pdbx_description
1 polymer ?
#
loop_
_entity_poly.entity_id
_entity_poly.type
_entity_poly.pdbx_seq_one_letter_code
_entity_poly.pdbx_strand_id
1 'polypeptide(L)'
;MNAFTSGLAAHIESLLTLKHAMGLPYETSERHLRGFDAMCSKDFPGQDTLTREMAVAWAVGRPGEHVNTQTRRITPVRQLAKHMVRLGVQAHLIAPGIPGPRIRYRPHIFTHQQLRAIFNAADPIPITPFGRSRHLIIPVIFRMIYCLGLRPGEARRLGRNDVDLARGTVFIRESKGHKDRLVFMSPVLGDYCRDYDHTIAAHHPDRVPFFPNHAGDFYSHRSSASGSTSCCQRTRQRR
;
A
#
# COMPACT_ATOMS: atom_id res chain seq x y z
N MET A 1 -9.49 7.86 -18.40
CA MET A 1 -10.20 7.37 -17.20
C MET A 1 -11.66 7.16 -17.60
N ASN A 2 -12.26 5.98 -17.31
CA ASN A 2 -13.68 5.80 -17.61
C ASN A 2 -14.51 6.71 -16.71
N ALA A 3 -15.43 7.48 -17.30
CA ALA A 3 -16.38 8.33 -16.58
C ALA A 3 -17.30 7.49 -15.68
N PHE A 4 -17.83 8.06 -14.62
CA PHE A 4 -18.93 7.48 -13.85
C PHE A 4 -20.20 7.50 -14.71
N THR A 5 -21.08 6.51 -14.56
CA THR A 5 -22.19 6.26 -15.47
C THR A 5 -23.57 6.17 -14.81
N SER A 6 -23.62 6.03 -13.48
CA SER A 6 -24.89 6.00 -12.74
C SER A 6 -25.49 7.40 -12.58
N GLY A 7 -26.76 7.49 -12.17
CA GLY A 7 -27.37 8.77 -11.79
C GLY A 7 -26.66 9.50 -10.64
N LEU A 8 -25.77 8.81 -9.90
CA LEU A 8 -24.95 9.38 -8.84
C LEU A 8 -23.62 9.96 -9.34
N ALA A 9 -23.31 9.87 -10.63
CA ALA A 9 -22.02 10.25 -11.22
C ALA A 9 -21.58 11.67 -10.82
N ALA A 10 -22.46 12.66 -10.99
CA ALA A 10 -22.17 14.05 -10.63
C ALA A 10 -21.81 14.23 -9.14
N HIS A 11 -22.48 13.50 -8.26
CA HIS A 11 -22.22 13.56 -6.81
C HIS A 11 -20.91 12.88 -6.43
N ILE A 12 -20.55 11.79 -7.12
CA ILE A 12 -19.26 11.10 -6.93
C ILE A 12 -18.11 12.00 -7.39
N GLU A 13 -18.24 12.63 -8.57
CA GLU A 13 -17.24 13.56 -9.10
C GLU A 13 -17.06 14.78 -8.20
N SER A 14 -18.15 15.35 -7.68
CA SER A 14 -18.13 16.45 -6.73
C SER A 14 -17.40 16.06 -5.45
N LEU A 15 -17.65 14.87 -4.90
CA LEU A 15 -16.93 14.37 -3.73
C LEU A 15 -15.44 14.19 -4.01
N LEU A 16 -15.06 13.63 -5.16
CA LEU A 16 -13.67 13.43 -5.55
C LEU A 16 -12.94 14.76 -5.70
N THR A 17 -13.57 15.73 -6.38
CA THR A 17 -13.03 17.09 -6.53
C THR A 17 -12.76 17.72 -5.16
N LEU A 18 -13.72 17.64 -4.23
CA LEU A 18 -13.53 18.12 -2.87
C LEU A 18 -12.34 17.42 -2.16
N LYS A 19 -12.23 16.08 -2.30
CA LYS A 19 -11.14 15.32 -1.66
C LYS A 19 -9.77 15.66 -2.23
N HIS A 20 -9.67 15.82 -3.54
CA HIS A 20 -8.43 16.22 -4.20
C HIS A 20 -8.04 17.66 -3.85
N ALA A 21 -9.00 18.59 -3.79
CA ALA A 21 -8.77 19.96 -3.34
C ALA A 21 -8.24 20.03 -1.88
N MET A 22 -8.58 19.04 -1.05
CA MET A 22 -8.05 18.89 0.32
C MET A 22 -6.65 18.22 0.34
N GLY A 23 -6.02 17.96 -0.79
CA GLY A 23 -4.71 17.30 -0.88
C GLY A 23 -4.75 15.78 -0.62
N LEU A 24 -5.93 15.14 -0.65
CA LEU A 24 -6.07 13.70 -0.43
C LEU A 24 -6.04 12.96 -1.77
N PRO A 25 -5.11 12.00 -2.01
CA PRO A 25 -5.05 11.22 -3.26
C PRO A 25 -6.32 10.41 -3.52
N TYR A 26 -6.94 9.88 -2.48
CA TYR A 26 -8.24 9.18 -2.46
C TYR A 26 -8.38 7.97 -3.42
N GLU A 27 -7.30 7.51 -4.06
CA GLU A 27 -7.27 6.47 -5.11
C GLU A 27 -8.00 5.17 -4.75
N THR A 28 -7.75 4.64 -3.54
CA THR A 28 -8.41 3.40 -3.09
C THR A 28 -9.91 3.60 -2.90
N SER A 29 -10.32 4.75 -2.39
CA SER A 29 -11.72 5.11 -2.19
C SER A 29 -12.41 5.34 -3.52
N GLU A 30 -11.76 6.00 -4.46
CA GLU A 30 -12.24 6.17 -5.83
C GLU A 30 -12.50 4.82 -6.52
N ARG A 31 -11.57 3.85 -6.37
CA ARG A 31 -11.78 2.50 -6.90
C ARG A 31 -13.04 1.84 -6.33
N HIS A 32 -13.31 2.02 -5.04
CA HIS A 32 -14.54 1.51 -4.43
C HIS A 32 -15.78 2.26 -4.92
N LEU A 33 -15.69 3.58 -5.14
CA LEU A 33 -16.79 4.37 -5.72
C LEU A 33 -17.07 3.97 -7.16
N ARG A 34 -16.05 3.67 -7.96
CA ARG A 34 -16.25 3.13 -9.33
C ARG A 34 -16.98 1.78 -9.31
N GLY A 35 -16.64 0.90 -8.38
CA GLY A 35 -17.35 -0.37 -8.23
C GLY A 35 -18.79 -0.17 -7.77
N PHE A 36 -19.05 0.83 -6.93
CA PHE A 36 -20.38 1.20 -6.48
C PHE A 36 -21.21 1.80 -7.63
N ASP A 37 -20.64 2.72 -8.39
CA ASP A 37 -21.24 3.33 -9.58
C ASP A 37 -21.64 2.28 -10.61
N ALA A 38 -20.76 1.33 -10.92
CA ALA A 38 -21.04 0.24 -11.84
C ALA A 38 -22.22 -0.65 -11.38
N MET A 39 -22.29 -0.93 -10.07
CA MET A 39 -23.45 -1.64 -9.48
C MET A 39 -24.72 -0.79 -9.63
N CYS A 40 -24.66 0.50 -9.32
CA CYS A 40 -25.82 1.39 -9.42
C CYS A 40 -26.30 1.52 -10.86
N SER A 41 -25.41 1.69 -11.83
CA SER A 41 -25.77 1.75 -13.24
C SER A 41 -26.47 0.48 -13.72
N LYS A 42 -26.02 -0.68 -13.23
CA LYS A 42 -26.57 -1.99 -13.64
C LYS A 42 -27.88 -2.32 -12.95
N ASP A 43 -27.89 -2.23 -11.60
CA ASP A 43 -28.95 -2.80 -10.78
C ASP A 43 -30.02 -1.76 -10.38
N PHE A 44 -29.73 -0.47 -10.53
CA PHE A 44 -30.60 0.66 -10.17
C PHE A 44 -30.59 1.76 -11.23
N PRO A 45 -30.94 1.45 -12.49
CA PRO A 45 -30.91 2.42 -13.57
C PRO A 45 -31.89 3.57 -13.31
N GLY A 46 -31.46 4.82 -13.61
CA GLY A 46 -32.29 6.03 -13.47
C GLY A 46 -32.41 6.56 -12.04
N GLN A 47 -31.82 5.92 -11.04
CA GLN A 47 -31.79 6.47 -9.67
C GLN A 47 -30.68 7.52 -9.55
N ASP A 48 -31.04 8.75 -9.21
CA ASP A 48 -30.16 9.91 -9.03
C ASP A 48 -29.88 10.24 -7.54
N THR A 49 -30.57 9.56 -6.64
CA THR A 49 -30.38 9.68 -5.18
C THR A 49 -29.90 8.37 -4.60
N LEU A 50 -29.11 8.43 -3.51
CA LEU A 50 -28.61 7.25 -2.84
C LEU A 50 -29.68 6.66 -1.94
N THR A 51 -30.34 5.60 -2.40
CA THR A 51 -31.43 4.95 -1.67
C THR A 51 -30.92 3.93 -0.64
N ARG A 52 -31.83 3.50 0.24
CA ARG A 52 -31.54 2.44 1.23
C ARG A 52 -31.18 1.12 0.55
N GLU A 53 -31.92 0.77 -0.51
CA GLU A 53 -31.74 -0.45 -1.28
C GLU A 53 -30.34 -0.51 -1.89
N MET A 54 -29.88 0.56 -2.53
CA MET A 54 -28.51 0.69 -3.05
C MET A 54 -27.47 0.53 -1.95
N ALA A 55 -27.68 1.21 -0.83
CA ALA A 55 -26.77 1.16 0.32
C ALA A 55 -26.68 -0.25 0.93
N VAL A 56 -27.83 -0.95 1.06
CA VAL A 56 -27.88 -2.33 1.56
C VAL A 56 -27.23 -3.28 0.57
N ALA A 57 -27.57 -3.22 -0.71
CA ALA A 57 -26.98 -4.07 -1.75
C ALA A 57 -25.45 -3.95 -1.76
N TRP A 58 -24.92 -2.72 -1.63
CA TRP A 58 -23.48 -2.52 -1.54
C TRP A 58 -22.88 -3.02 -0.23
N ALA A 59 -23.62 -2.92 0.89
CA ALA A 59 -23.14 -3.29 2.21
C ALA A 59 -23.14 -4.80 2.44
N VAL A 60 -23.91 -5.60 1.69
CA VAL A 60 -23.93 -7.06 1.82
C VAL A 60 -22.51 -7.63 1.65
N GLY A 61 -22.10 -8.51 2.57
CA GLY A 61 -20.82 -9.21 2.53
C GLY A 61 -20.69 -10.10 1.29
N ARG A 62 -19.54 -10.09 0.67
CA ARG A 62 -19.22 -10.98 -0.45
C ARG A 62 -18.67 -12.31 0.08
N PRO A 63 -18.83 -13.42 -0.62
CA PRO A 63 -18.26 -14.69 -0.21
C PRO A 63 -16.76 -14.57 0.10
N GLY A 64 -16.35 -14.97 1.30
CA GLY A 64 -14.95 -14.86 1.75
C GLY A 64 -14.45 -13.44 2.08
N GLU A 65 -15.30 -12.41 2.02
CA GLU A 65 -14.88 -11.03 2.32
C GLU A 65 -14.67 -10.83 3.83
N HIS A 66 -13.45 -10.44 4.20
CA HIS A 66 -13.15 -10.09 5.59
C HIS A 66 -13.83 -8.79 6.01
N VAL A 67 -14.36 -8.71 7.24
CA VAL A 67 -15.12 -7.56 7.76
C VAL A 67 -14.37 -6.21 7.61
N ASN A 68 -13.06 -6.19 7.77
CA ASN A 68 -12.27 -4.98 7.58
C ASN A 68 -12.21 -4.53 6.10
N THR A 69 -12.26 -5.47 5.15
CA THR A 69 -12.33 -5.19 3.71
C THR A 69 -13.70 -4.62 3.36
N GLN A 70 -14.76 -5.25 3.85
CA GLN A 70 -16.13 -4.76 3.73
C GLN A 70 -16.29 -3.34 4.29
N THR A 71 -15.73 -3.07 5.48
CA THR A 71 -15.69 -1.72 6.07
C THR A 71 -14.99 -0.70 5.16
N ARG A 72 -13.84 -1.08 4.56
CA ARG A 72 -13.11 -0.20 3.63
C ARG A 72 -13.93 0.11 2.38
N ARG A 73 -14.68 -0.86 1.87
CA ARG A 73 -15.55 -0.73 0.70
C ARG A 73 -16.76 0.15 0.97
N ILE A 74 -17.35 0.05 2.15
CA ILE A 74 -18.55 0.82 2.54
C ILE A 74 -18.17 2.27 2.90
N THR A 75 -17.00 2.52 3.46
CA THR A 75 -16.60 3.85 3.96
C THR A 75 -16.71 4.96 2.90
N PRO A 76 -16.25 4.80 1.65
CA PRO A 76 -16.40 5.83 0.62
C PRO A 76 -17.86 6.14 0.26
N VAL A 77 -18.73 5.12 0.23
CA VAL A 77 -20.17 5.31 -0.04
C VAL A 77 -20.85 6.06 1.13
N ARG A 78 -20.43 5.77 2.35
CA ARG A 78 -20.88 6.54 3.53
C ARG A 78 -20.44 8.01 3.46
N GLN A 79 -19.23 8.29 2.93
CA GLN A 79 -18.77 9.65 2.70
C GLN A 79 -19.55 10.34 1.57
N LEU A 80 -19.90 9.60 0.51
CA LEU A 80 -20.75 10.08 -0.57
C LEU A 80 -22.11 10.49 -0.04
N ALA A 81 -22.80 9.62 0.72
CA ALA A 81 -24.08 9.94 1.34
C ALA A 81 -24.03 11.22 2.17
N LYS A 82 -23.01 11.36 3.02
CA LYS A 82 -22.79 12.57 3.82
C LYS A 82 -22.54 13.81 2.98
N HIS A 83 -21.85 13.68 1.88
CA HIS A 83 -21.56 14.77 0.95
C HIS A 83 -22.85 15.23 0.28
N MET A 84 -23.68 14.30 -0.24
CA MET A 84 -24.98 14.59 -0.84
C MET A 84 -25.90 15.33 0.13
N VAL A 85 -26.02 14.84 1.36
CA VAL A 85 -26.85 15.49 2.40
C VAL A 85 -26.36 16.92 2.69
N ARG A 86 -25.05 17.17 2.72
CA ARG A 86 -24.48 18.53 2.88
C ARG A 86 -24.82 19.47 1.72
N LEU A 87 -25.03 18.94 0.52
CA LEU A 87 -25.47 19.68 -0.66
C LEU A 87 -27.00 19.83 -0.73
N GLY A 88 -27.74 19.41 0.29
CA GLY A 88 -29.22 19.46 0.32
C GLY A 88 -29.90 18.34 -0.45
N VAL A 89 -29.14 17.35 -0.96
CA VAL A 89 -29.69 16.18 -1.68
C VAL A 89 -30.03 15.07 -0.69
N GLN A 90 -31.23 14.49 -0.84
CA GLN A 90 -31.63 13.36 -0.03
C GLN A 90 -30.73 12.14 -0.31
N ALA A 91 -30.22 11.51 0.75
CA ALA A 91 -29.40 10.31 0.64
C ALA A 91 -29.53 9.46 1.90
N HIS A 92 -29.60 8.14 1.72
CA HIS A 92 -29.59 7.19 2.84
C HIS A 92 -28.23 7.13 3.51
N LEU A 93 -28.17 7.49 4.79
CA LEU A 93 -26.96 7.42 5.60
C LEU A 93 -26.76 6.00 6.14
N ILE A 94 -25.73 5.30 5.66
CA ILE A 94 -25.35 3.99 6.19
C ILE A 94 -24.92 4.13 7.66
N ALA A 95 -25.63 3.45 8.55
CA ALA A 95 -25.41 3.55 9.99
C ALA A 95 -23.97 3.20 10.41
N PRO A 96 -23.45 3.84 11.46
CA PRO A 96 -22.22 3.38 12.12
C PRO A 96 -22.38 1.92 12.57
N GLY A 97 -21.28 1.14 12.55
CA GLY A 97 -21.33 -0.27 13.00
C GLY A 97 -21.71 -1.29 11.93
N ILE A 98 -22.09 -0.87 10.72
CA ILE A 98 -22.21 -1.78 9.58
C ILE A 98 -20.86 -1.79 8.82
N PRO A 99 -20.27 -2.95 8.58
CA PRO A 99 -20.74 -4.36 8.72
C PRO A 99 -20.53 -4.98 10.11
N GLY A 100 -20.09 -4.26 11.08
CA GLY A 100 -19.78 -4.76 12.40
C GLY A 100 -18.44 -4.20 12.94
N PRO A 101 -18.00 -4.62 14.12
CA PRO A 101 -16.77 -4.14 14.70
C PRO A 101 -15.56 -4.58 13.89
N ARG A 102 -14.59 -3.68 13.75
CA ARG A 102 -13.32 -4.02 13.09
C ARG A 102 -12.56 -5.06 13.89
N ILE A 103 -12.10 -6.09 13.22
CA ILE A 103 -11.17 -7.06 13.81
C ILE A 103 -9.79 -6.39 13.86
N ARG A 104 -9.27 -6.21 15.08
CA ARG A 104 -7.91 -5.71 15.30
C ARG A 104 -6.92 -6.84 15.10
N TYR A 105 -6.03 -6.68 14.14
CA TYR A 105 -4.89 -7.58 13.97
C TYR A 105 -3.91 -7.37 15.14
N ARG A 106 -3.55 -8.45 15.80
CA ARG A 106 -2.43 -8.45 16.75
C ARG A 106 -1.16 -8.75 15.97
N PRO A 107 -0.21 -7.80 15.86
CA PRO A 107 1.03 -8.06 15.14
C PRO A 107 1.82 -9.16 15.86
N HIS A 108 2.41 -10.06 15.08
CA HIS A 108 3.38 -11.02 15.61
C HIS A 108 4.69 -10.30 15.89
N ILE A 109 5.17 -10.41 17.10
CA ILE A 109 6.50 -9.91 17.49
C ILE A 109 7.48 -11.04 17.28
N PHE A 110 8.39 -10.86 16.32
CA PHE A 110 9.39 -11.88 16.00
C PHE A 110 10.43 -12.02 17.11
N THR A 111 10.73 -13.24 17.49
CA THR A 111 11.89 -13.55 18.35
C THR A 111 13.20 -13.34 17.57
N HIS A 112 14.32 -13.18 18.28
CA HIS A 112 15.64 -13.10 17.64
C HIS A 112 15.95 -14.33 16.77
N GLN A 113 15.52 -15.51 17.19
CA GLN A 113 15.69 -16.74 16.41
C GLN A 113 14.89 -16.69 15.10
N GLN A 114 13.63 -16.20 15.13
CA GLN A 114 12.82 -16.04 13.94
C GLN A 114 13.39 -14.98 12.99
N LEU A 115 13.91 -13.88 13.54
CA LEU A 115 14.57 -12.85 12.73
C LEU A 115 15.83 -13.38 12.05
N ARG A 116 16.68 -14.13 12.77
CA ARG A 116 17.83 -14.81 12.15
C ARG A 116 17.40 -15.78 11.06
N ALA A 117 16.36 -16.56 11.28
CA ALA A 117 15.83 -17.46 10.25
C ALA A 117 15.34 -16.73 9.00
N ILE A 118 14.70 -15.56 9.17
CA ILE A 118 14.25 -14.70 8.04
C ILE A 118 15.46 -14.18 7.26
N PHE A 119 16.49 -13.65 7.93
CA PHE A 119 17.68 -13.14 7.26
C PHE A 119 18.48 -14.27 6.60
N ASN A 120 18.67 -15.39 7.26
CA ASN A 120 19.32 -16.56 6.68
C ASN A 120 18.57 -17.12 5.46
N ALA A 121 17.26 -16.97 5.40
CA ALA A 121 16.47 -17.35 4.22
C ALA A 121 16.50 -16.28 3.10
N ALA A 122 16.77 -15.02 3.46
CA ALA A 122 16.89 -13.93 2.51
C ALA A 122 18.26 -13.86 1.83
N ASP A 123 19.33 -14.24 2.52
CA ASP A 123 20.69 -14.15 2.02
C ASP A 123 20.98 -15.07 0.81
N PRO A 124 20.59 -16.37 0.80
CA PRO A 124 20.88 -17.27 -0.31
C PRO A 124 19.81 -17.25 -1.42
N ILE A 125 19.18 -16.11 -1.68
CA ILE A 125 18.22 -16.01 -2.80
C ILE A 125 18.97 -16.25 -4.12
N PRO A 126 18.53 -17.23 -4.94
CA PRO A 126 19.22 -17.53 -6.18
C PRO A 126 19.03 -16.43 -7.22
N ILE A 127 20.04 -16.29 -8.07
CA ILE A 127 19.96 -15.44 -9.25
C ILE A 127 18.94 -16.07 -10.20
N THR A 128 17.96 -15.28 -10.64
CA THR A 128 16.95 -15.73 -11.61
C THR A 128 16.96 -14.83 -12.85
N PRO A 129 16.64 -15.36 -14.04
CA PRO A 129 16.62 -14.57 -15.28
C PRO A 129 15.70 -13.35 -15.21
N PHE A 130 14.58 -13.46 -14.48
CA PHE A 130 13.58 -12.39 -14.33
C PHE A 130 13.83 -11.44 -13.16
N GLY A 131 14.91 -11.64 -12.39
CA GLY A 131 15.18 -10.85 -11.20
C GLY A 131 16.66 -10.75 -10.90
N ARG A 132 17.48 -10.37 -11.88
CA ARG A 132 18.95 -10.36 -11.81
C ARG A 132 19.53 -9.71 -10.56
N SER A 133 18.91 -8.66 -10.02
CA SER A 133 19.41 -7.94 -8.85
C SER A 133 18.68 -8.30 -7.54
N ARG A 134 17.68 -9.20 -7.55
CA ARG A 134 16.89 -9.54 -6.34
C ARG A 134 17.73 -10.13 -5.23
N HIS A 135 18.71 -10.96 -5.56
CA HIS A 135 19.62 -11.59 -4.60
C HIS A 135 20.49 -10.55 -3.86
N LEU A 136 20.77 -9.40 -4.48
CA LEU A 136 21.48 -8.28 -3.86
C LEU A 136 20.54 -7.40 -3.03
N ILE A 137 19.33 -7.13 -3.55
CA ILE A 137 18.40 -6.16 -2.99
C ILE A 137 17.67 -6.70 -1.76
N ILE A 138 17.15 -7.94 -1.82
CA ILE A 138 16.28 -8.48 -0.78
C ILE A 138 16.98 -8.58 0.58
N PRO A 139 18.22 -9.05 0.69
CA PRO A 139 18.94 -9.08 1.97
C PRO A 139 19.08 -7.69 2.60
N VAL A 140 19.41 -6.68 1.78
CA VAL A 140 19.67 -5.31 2.27
C VAL A 140 18.37 -4.59 2.64
N ILE A 141 17.35 -4.65 1.77
CA ILE A 141 16.08 -3.95 2.03
C ILE A 141 15.39 -4.47 3.29
N PHE A 142 15.44 -5.79 3.56
CA PHE A 142 14.88 -6.35 4.79
C PHE A 142 15.64 -5.88 6.04
N ARG A 143 16.97 -5.82 5.98
CA ARG A 143 17.79 -5.31 7.08
C ARG A 143 17.52 -3.83 7.33
N MET A 144 17.45 -3.01 6.28
CA MET A 144 17.12 -1.59 6.43
C MET A 144 15.72 -1.39 7.01
N ILE A 145 14.72 -2.14 6.53
CA ILE A 145 13.36 -2.09 7.09
C ILE A 145 13.37 -2.41 8.58
N TYR A 146 14.08 -3.46 8.97
CA TYR A 146 14.14 -3.90 10.37
C TYR A 146 14.94 -2.92 11.25
N CYS A 147 16.17 -2.61 10.86
CA CYS A 147 17.09 -1.82 11.69
C CYS A 147 16.69 -0.34 11.78
N LEU A 148 16.12 0.22 10.73
CA LEU A 148 15.75 1.65 10.67
C LEU A 148 14.26 1.90 10.89
N GLY A 149 13.46 0.86 11.09
CA GLY A 149 12.02 0.98 11.26
C GLY A 149 11.32 1.56 10.02
N LEU A 150 11.82 1.27 8.81
CA LEU A 150 11.24 1.76 7.59
C LEU A 150 9.92 1.05 7.28
N ARG A 151 8.95 1.80 6.77
CA ARG A 151 7.77 1.16 6.14
C ARG A 151 8.19 0.54 4.80
N PRO A 152 7.59 -0.60 4.39
CA PRO A 152 7.90 -1.20 3.09
C PRO A 152 7.76 -0.23 1.91
N GLY A 153 6.80 0.71 1.99
CA GLY A 153 6.61 1.75 0.99
C GLY A 153 7.72 2.80 0.98
N GLU A 154 8.27 3.15 2.13
CA GLU A 154 9.41 4.08 2.25
C GLU A 154 10.67 3.46 1.65
N ALA A 155 10.99 2.23 2.05
CA ALA A 155 12.15 1.52 1.50
C ALA A 155 12.09 1.39 -0.04
N ARG A 156 10.92 1.10 -0.61
CA ARG A 156 10.75 1.00 -2.07
C ARG A 156 10.89 2.33 -2.82
N ARG A 157 10.58 3.44 -2.18
CA ARG A 157 10.70 4.80 -2.76
C ARG A 157 12.00 5.50 -2.39
N LEU A 158 12.90 4.79 -1.69
CA LEU A 158 14.18 5.36 -1.29
C LEU A 158 15.03 5.66 -2.51
N GLY A 159 15.38 6.92 -2.71
CA GLY A 159 16.30 7.36 -3.73
C GLY A 159 17.75 7.13 -3.32
N ARG A 160 18.66 6.99 -4.29
CA ARG A 160 20.09 6.87 -4.00
C ARG A 160 20.62 8.08 -3.25
N ASN A 161 20.17 9.27 -3.62
CA ASN A 161 20.57 10.53 -3.00
C ASN A 161 19.98 10.75 -1.58
N ASP A 162 19.05 9.90 -1.18
CA ASP A 162 18.48 9.92 0.18
C ASP A 162 19.33 9.11 1.18
N VAL A 163 20.34 8.38 0.69
CA VAL A 163 21.22 7.51 1.51
C VAL A 163 22.64 8.09 1.47
N ASP A 164 23.05 8.71 2.58
CA ASP A 164 24.42 9.16 2.76
C ASP A 164 25.24 8.06 3.45
N LEU A 165 25.93 7.28 2.64
CA LEU A 165 26.75 6.16 3.12
C LEU A 165 28.01 6.60 3.85
N ALA A 166 28.49 7.83 3.62
CA ALA A 166 29.64 8.39 4.31
C ALA A 166 29.29 8.79 5.75
N ARG A 167 28.14 9.44 5.92
CA ARG A 167 27.63 9.85 7.23
C ARG A 167 26.80 8.80 7.94
N GLY A 168 26.44 7.72 7.25
CA GLY A 168 25.57 6.68 7.79
C GLY A 168 24.14 7.17 8.04
N THR A 169 23.60 8.03 7.18
CA THR A 169 22.27 8.62 7.36
C THR A 169 21.34 8.30 6.18
N VAL A 170 20.05 8.20 6.49
CA VAL A 170 18.99 7.98 5.48
C VAL A 170 17.88 9.00 5.70
N PHE A 171 17.58 9.76 4.66
CA PHE A 171 16.50 10.75 4.64
C PHE A 171 15.23 10.14 4.08
N ILE A 172 14.18 10.08 4.88
CA ILE A 172 12.87 9.51 4.50
C ILE A 172 11.93 10.65 4.17
N ARG A 173 11.58 10.76 2.87
CA ARG A 173 10.65 11.78 2.37
C ARG A 173 9.21 11.30 2.45
N GLU A 174 8.30 12.25 2.64
CA GLU A 174 6.85 12.05 2.52
C GLU A 174 6.32 10.79 3.22
N SER A 175 6.76 10.60 4.45
CA SER A 175 6.24 9.54 5.32
C SER A 175 4.74 9.73 5.60
N LYS A 176 4.11 8.81 6.32
CA LYS A 176 2.70 8.92 6.69
C LYS A 176 2.40 10.27 7.37
N GLY A 177 1.51 11.05 6.73
CA GLY A 177 1.15 12.40 7.17
C GLY A 177 2.10 13.50 6.64
N HIS A 178 2.74 13.27 5.49
CA HIS A 178 3.63 14.21 4.80
C HIS A 178 4.77 14.74 5.70
N LYS A 179 5.33 13.85 6.54
CA LYS A 179 6.44 14.18 7.43
C LYS A 179 7.74 13.55 6.94
N ASP A 180 8.76 14.35 6.86
CA ASP A 180 10.11 13.89 6.59
C ASP A 180 10.82 13.52 7.90
N ARG A 181 11.78 12.60 7.82
CA ARG A 181 12.64 12.26 8.95
C ARG A 181 14.01 11.78 8.49
N LEU A 182 15.01 12.07 9.30
CA LEU A 182 16.35 11.53 9.18
C LEU A 182 16.49 10.34 10.14
N VAL A 183 17.08 9.25 9.67
CA VAL A 183 17.41 8.08 10.49
C VAL A 183 18.89 7.73 10.31
N PHE A 184 19.49 7.15 11.36
CA PHE A 184 20.91 6.83 11.40
C PHE A 184 21.13 5.33 11.29
N MET A 185 22.06 4.91 10.45
CA MET A 185 22.50 3.52 10.34
C MET A 185 23.54 3.21 11.41
N SER A 186 23.51 1.99 11.94
CA SER A 186 24.66 1.48 12.68
C SER A 186 25.86 1.31 11.74
N PRO A 187 27.10 1.35 12.23
CA PRO A 187 28.30 1.12 11.39
C PRO A 187 28.19 -0.16 10.56
N VAL A 188 27.77 -1.26 11.19
CA VAL A 188 27.59 -2.57 10.53
C VAL A 188 26.58 -2.52 9.39
N LEU A 189 25.44 -1.83 9.58
CA LEU A 189 24.46 -1.68 8.51
C LEU A 189 25.01 -0.77 7.40
N GLY A 190 25.75 0.27 7.76
CA GLY A 190 26.41 1.17 6.80
C GLY A 190 27.40 0.43 5.91
N ASP A 191 28.24 -0.45 6.48
CA ASP A 191 29.16 -1.30 5.72
C ASP A 191 28.37 -2.19 4.74
N TYR A 192 27.36 -2.88 5.23
CA TYR A 192 26.51 -3.73 4.42
C TYR A 192 25.83 -2.98 3.26
N CYS A 193 25.40 -1.73 3.50
CA CYS A 193 24.82 -0.89 2.46
C CYS A 193 25.87 -0.38 1.46
N ARG A 194 27.13 -0.15 1.87
CA ARG A 194 28.24 0.22 0.97
C ARG A 194 28.60 -0.92 0.02
N ASP A 195 28.73 -2.13 0.53
CA ASP A 195 28.99 -3.31 -0.28
C ASP A 195 27.88 -3.54 -1.31
N TYR A 196 26.63 -3.37 -0.87
CA TYR A 196 25.48 -3.40 -1.76
C TYR A 196 25.55 -2.31 -2.84
N ASP A 197 25.77 -1.05 -2.45
CA ASP A 197 25.80 0.09 -3.38
C ASP A 197 26.89 -0.08 -4.44
N HIS A 198 28.06 -0.56 -4.05
CA HIS A 198 29.16 -0.88 -4.95
C HIS A 198 28.77 -2.00 -5.93
N THR A 199 28.19 -3.10 -5.44
CA THR A 199 27.85 -4.24 -6.28
C THR A 199 26.70 -3.93 -7.23
N ILE A 200 25.67 -3.24 -6.77
CA ILE A 200 24.50 -2.91 -7.59
C ILE A 200 24.82 -1.85 -8.65
N ALA A 201 25.80 -0.98 -8.41
CA ALA A 201 26.25 0.02 -9.37
C ALA A 201 26.80 -0.61 -10.66
N ALA A 202 27.41 -1.79 -10.57
CA ALA A 202 27.87 -2.54 -11.76
C ALA A 202 26.70 -2.99 -12.67
N HIS A 203 25.51 -3.16 -12.12
CA HIS A 203 24.31 -3.60 -12.86
C HIS A 203 23.41 -2.45 -13.27
N HIS A 204 23.40 -1.36 -12.47
CA HIS A 204 22.56 -0.18 -12.65
C HIS A 204 23.34 1.10 -12.30
N PRO A 205 24.30 1.55 -13.15
CA PRO A 205 25.19 2.67 -12.83
C PRO A 205 24.44 3.99 -12.64
N ASP A 206 23.43 4.26 -13.46
CA ASP A 206 22.69 5.53 -13.48
C ASP A 206 21.33 5.45 -12.73
N ARG A 207 21.20 4.50 -11.81
CA ARG A 207 19.94 4.32 -11.08
C ARG A 207 19.58 5.51 -10.22
N VAL A 208 18.31 5.90 -10.25
CA VAL A 208 17.72 6.89 -9.34
C VAL A 208 17.28 6.24 -8.01
N PRO A 209 16.62 5.05 -7.99
CA PRO A 209 16.28 4.37 -6.76
C PRO A 209 17.51 3.76 -6.07
N PHE A 210 17.52 3.78 -4.74
CA PHE A 210 18.51 3.02 -3.98
C PHE A 210 18.36 1.52 -4.24
N PHE A 211 17.12 1.03 -4.32
CA PHE A 211 16.75 -0.34 -4.66
C PHE A 211 16.08 -0.40 -6.04
N PRO A 212 16.81 -0.60 -7.14
CA PRO A 212 16.24 -0.63 -8.47
C PRO A 212 15.49 -1.94 -8.73
N ASN A 213 14.40 -1.87 -9.48
CA ASN A 213 13.78 -3.04 -10.07
C ASN A 213 14.61 -3.53 -11.29
N HIS A 214 14.12 -4.55 -12.01
CA HIS A 214 14.83 -5.11 -13.18
C HIS A 214 15.02 -4.12 -14.34
N ALA A 215 14.21 -3.05 -14.39
CA ALA A 215 14.30 -1.98 -15.39
C ALA A 215 15.14 -0.78 -14.91
N GLY A 216 15.68 -0.80 -13.69
CA GLY A 216 16.40 0.32 -13.09
C GLY A 216 15.53 1.32 -12.33
N ASP A 217 14.19 1.13 -12.34
CA ASP A 217 13.21 2.03 -11.72
C ASP A 217 12.84 1.62 -10.29
N PHE A 218 12.00 2.43 -9.64
CA PHE A 218 11.43 2.12 -8.34
C PHE A 218 10.51 0.87 -8.38
N TYR A 219 10.50 0.10 -7.30
CA TYR A 219 9.57 -1.01 -7.16
C TYR A 219 8.12 -0.53 -7.06
N SER A 220 7.23 -1.10 -7.88
CA SER A 220 5.79 -0.88 -7.76
C SER A 220 5.19 -1.56 -6.52
N HIS A 221 3.99 -1.17 -6.12
CA HIS A 221 3.31 -1.77 -4.96
C HIS A 221 3.07 -3.29 -5.11
N ARG A 222 2.92 -3.79 -6.32
CA ARG A 222 2.66 -5.22 -6.60
C ARG A 222 3.92 -6.09 -6.51
N SER A 223 5.08 -5.58 -6.93
CA SER A 223 6.31 -6.36 -6.97
C SER A 223 6.88 -6.70 -5.59
N SER A 224 6.60 -5.89 -4.56
CA SER A 224 7.04 -6.18 -3.19
C SER A 224 6.20 -7.26 -2.49
N ALA A 225 4.93 -7.44 -2.88
CA ALA A 225 4.06 -8.45 -2.30
C ALA A 225 4.43 -9.88 -2.74
N SER A 226 4.92 -10.07 -3.98
CA SER A 226 5.34 -11.39 -4.47
C SER A 226 6.64 -11.91 -3.83
N GLY A 227 7.51 -11.01 -3.36
CA GLY A 227 8.74 -11.38 -2.66
C GLY A 227 8.53 -11.85 -1.23
N SER A 228 7.56 -11.27 -0.52
CA SER A 228 7.28 -11.63 0.87
C SER A 228 6.53 -12.97 1.02
N THR A 229 5.71 -13.34 0.02
CA THR A 229 4.92 -14.58 0.08
C THR A 229 5.81 -15.82 -0.02
N SER A 230 6.88 -15.79 -0.85
CA SER A 230 7.78 -16.95 -0.99
C SER A 230 8.69 -17.16 0.24
N CYS A 231 9.05 -16.09 0.95
CA CYS A 231 9.88 -16.18 2.15
C CYS A 231 9.08 -16.70 3.36
N CYS A 232 7.81 -16.29 3.52
CA CYS A 232 6.94 -16.77 4.60
C CYS A 232 6.47 -18.21 4.43
N GLN A 233 6.28 -18.69 3.18
CA GLN A 233 5.83 -20.07 2.94
C GLN A 233 6.90 -21.11 3.27
N ARG A 234 8.18 -20.81 3.05
CA ARG A 234 9.27 -21.74 3.42
C ARG A 234 9.43 -21.93 4.92
N THR A 235 9.04 -20.95 5.73
CA THR A 235 9.10 -21.05 7.20
C THR A 235 7.92 -21.86 7.78
N ARG A 236 6.79 -21.98 7.05
CA ARG A 236 5.62 -22.78 7.49
C ARG A 236 5.74 -24.29 7.19
N GLN A 237 6.57 -24.70 6.24
CA GLN A 237 6.74 -26.13 5.87
C GLN A 237 7.77 -26.89 6.72
N ARG A 238 8.40 -26.27 7.71
CA ARG A 238 9.35 -26.92 8.61
C ARG A 238 8.91 -26.89 10.08
N ARG A 239 7.61 -27.06 10.32
CA ARG A 239 7.09 -27.43 11.65
C ARG A 239 6.38 -28.75 11.59
#